data_a9d4b3b25b596eefd42c05e5c763b946
#
_entry.id   a9d4b3b25b596eefd42c05e5c763b946
#
_cell.length_a   1.000
_cell.length_b   1.000
_cell.length_c   1.000
_cell.angle_alpha   90.00
_cell.angle_beta   90.00
_cell.angle_gamma   90.00
#
_symmetry.space_group_name_H-M   'P 1'
#
loop_
_entity.id
_entity.type
_entity.pdbx_description
1 polymer ?
#
loop_
_entity_poly.entity_id
_entity_poly.type
_entity_poly.pdbx_seq_one_letter_code
_entity_poly.pdbx_strand_id
1 'polypeptide(L)'
;MDKLLNLIGLAQKAGRLAVGEEPTGAAARARDARLILVAADAAENSVRRVRHFADAGQCLWCRIAADKDALGRAVGRSSCAMLAVMDIGFAEAIAKKLAEGDERFAETAQRLSVKAQRAAERRREAEAHEKNIRTGKKKQTAKKSAEAAPKIRAEKSVGAPKTAKHSAAERPTGAAKHGEAKSAKKPDRAARKRSAVKAAARARYADSRPVKRGKGSAKKEKQ
;
A
#
# COMPACT_ATOMS: atom_id res chain seq x y z
N MET A 1 17.31 -21.95 23.40
CA MET A 1 16.85 -20.56 23.69
C MET A 1 17.72 -19.50 23.05
N ASP A 2 19.06 -19.59 23.08
CA ASP A 2 19.96 -18.54 22.56
C ASP A 2 19.71 -18.17 21.09
N LYS A 3 19.45 -19.15 20.23
CA LYS A 3 19.12 -18.91 18.82
C LYS A 3 17.84 -18.06 18.64
N LEU A 4 16.84 -18.25 19.51
CA LEU A 4 15.62 -17.48 19.53
C LEU A 4 15.89 -16.03 19.97
N LEU A 5 16.62 -15.85 21.07
CA LEU A 5 16.99 -14.53 21.58
C LEU A 5 17.86 -13.76 20.60
N ASN A 6 18.77 -14.43 19.89
CA ASN A 6 19.57 -13.81 18.83
C ASN A 6 18.69 -13.34 17.65
N LEU A 7 17.68 -14.10 17.25
CA LEU A 7 16.72 -13.70 16.23
C LEU A 7 15.90 -12.47 16.66
N ILE A 8 15.47 -12.42 17.93
CA ILE A 8 14.78 -11.27 18.52
C ILE A 8 15.70 -10.05 18.50
N GLY A 9 16.96 -10.21 18.91
CA GLY A 9 17.95 -9.12 18.87
C GLY A 9 18.21 -8.61 17.46
N LEU A 10 18.25 -9.50 16.46
CA LEU A 10 18.38 -9.11 15.06
C LEU A 10 17.15 -8.32 14.58
N ALA A 11 15.95 -8.76 14.93
CA ALA A 11 14.71 -8.05 14.62
C ALA A 11 14.65 -6.66 15.28
N GLN A 12 15.19 -6.53 16.50
CA GLN A 12 15.34 -5.25 17.20
C GLN A 12 16.30 -4.32 16.45
N LYS A 13 17.47 -4.81 16.06
CA LYS A 13 18.45 -4.04 15.26
C LYS A 13 17.87 -3.59 13.92
N ALA A 14 17.00 -4.41 13.32
CA ALA A 14 16.29 -4.06 12.08
C ALA A 14 15.13 -3.08 12.29
N GLY A 15 14.84 -2.64 13.53
CA GLY A 15 13.71 -1.76 13.83
C GLY A 15 12.33 -2.38 13.58
N ARG A 16 12.24 -3.72 13.66
CA ARG A 16 11.01 -4.48 13.38
C ARG A 16 10.32 -4.98 14.65
N LEU A 17 10.70 -4.47 15.81
CA LEU A 17 10.07 -4.78 17.09
C LEU A 17 9.48 -3.54 17.75
N ALA A 18 8.34 -3.72 18.38
CA ALA A 18 7.77 -2.79 19.34
C ALA A 18 7.95 -3.39 20.74
N VAL A 19 8.80 -2.77 21.58
CA VAL A 19 9.26 -3.31 22.86
C VAL A 19 8.58 -2.59 24.02
N GLY A 20 7.92 -3.36 24.87
CA GLY A 20 7.18 -2.88 26.05
C GLY A 20 5.69 -2.82 25.80
N GLU A 21 4.93 -2.54 26.86
CA GLU A 21 3.47 -2.65 26.84
C GLU A 21 2.80 -1.65 25.90
N GLU A 22 3.14 -0.38 26.05
CA GLU A 22 2.50 0.70 25.28
C GLU A 22 2.82 0.61 23.77
N PRO A 23 4.08 0.42 23.32
CA PRO A 23 4.39 0.22 21.91
C PRO A 23 3.75 -1.04 21.34
N THR A 24 3.71 -2.15 22.11
CA THR A 24 3.04 -3.39 21.70
C THR A 24 1.55 -3.16 21.48
N GLY A 25 0.88 -2.46 22.40
CA GLY A 25 -0.53 -2.11 22.29
C GLY A 25 -0.81 -1.17 21.11
N ALA A 26 0.07 -0.20 20.84
CA ALA A 26 -0.04 0.68 19.68
C ALA A 26 0.09 -0.10 18.37
N ALA A 27 1.12 -0.95 18.24
CA ALA A 27 1.35 -1.79 17.06
C ALA A 27 0.19 -2.77 16.83
N ALA A 28 -0.40 -3.33 17.88
CA ALA A 28 -1.55 -4.21 17.78
C ALA A 28 -2.79 -3.45 17.27
N ARG A 29 -3.12 -2.29 17.84
CA ARG A 29 -4.24 -1.45 17.38
C ARG A 29 -4.08 -0.99 15.94
N ALA A 30 -2.85 -0.67 15.52
CA ALA A 30 -2.53 -0.33 14.14
C ALA A 30 -2.57 -1.54 13.18
N ARG A 31 -2.72 -2.77 13.70
CA ARG A 31 -2.64 -4.04 12.95
C ARG A 31 -1.28 -4.28 12.28
N ASP A 32 -0.23 -3.66 12.80
CA ASP A 32 1.14 -3.86 12.35
C ASP A 32 1.80 -5.06 13.03
N ALA A 33 1.36 -5.41 14.26
CA ALA A 33 1.84 -6.58 14.96
C ALA A 33 1.44 -7.87 14.23
N ARG A 34 2.43 -8.75 14.01
CA ARG A 34 2.25 -10.07 13.40
C ARG A 34 2.27 -11.18 14.46
N LEU A 35 3.13 -11.01 15.47
CA LEU A 35 3.28 -11.94 16.60
C LEU A 35 3.62 -11.13 17.84
N ILE A 36 2.97 -11.42 18.96
CA ILE A 36 3.32 -10.86 20.26
C ILE A 36 3.98 -11.95 21.09
N LEU A 37 5.13 -11.63 21.68
CA LEU A 37 5.86 -12.53 22.58
C LEU A 37 5.76 -12.02 24.01
N VAL A 38 5.59 -12.93 24.95
CA VAL A 38 5.47 -12.67 26.38
C VAL A 38 6.49 -13.52 27.14
N ALA A 39 7.21 -12.95 28.10
CA ALA A 39 8.16 -13.66 28.94
C ALA A 39 7.48 -14.69 29.83
N ALA A 40 8.21 -15.75 30.22
CA ALA A 40 7.71 -16.82 31.10
C ALA A 40 7.23 -16.29 32.46
N ASP A 41 7.98 -15.35 33.01
CA ASP A 41 7.76 -14.75 34.34
C ASP A 41 6.92 -13.47 34.29
N ALA A 42 6.25 -13.19 33.17
CA ALA A 42 5.37 -12.03 33.04
C ALA A 42 4.18 -12.12 34.01
N ALA A 43 3.85 -10.99 34.65
CA ALA A 43 2.70 -10.90 35.54
C ALA A 43 1.39 -11.20 34.79
N GLU A 44 0.42 -11.79 35.47
CA GLU A 44 -0.86 -12.19 34.87
C GLU A 44 -1.60 -10.99 34.24
N ASN A 45 -1.48 -9.80 34.83
CA ASN A 45 -2.04 -8.58 34.24
C ASN A 45 -1.42 -8.28 32.88
N SER A 46 -0.10 -8.51 32.69
CA SER A 46 0.56 -8.33 31.41
C SER A 46 0.07 -9.35 30.39
N VAL A 47 -0.14 -10.60 30.81
CA VAL A 47 -0.70 -11.64 29.93
C VAL A 47 -2.13 -11.30 29.50
N ARG A 48 -2.98 -10.81 30.40
CA ARG A 48 -4.35 -10.36 30.08
C ARG A 48 -4.35 -9.22 29.06
N ARG A 49 -3.43 -8.25 29.23
CA ARG A 49 -3.27 -7.14 28.28
C ARG A 49 -2.84 -7.62 26.91
N VAL A 50 -1.89 -8.58 26.87
CA VAL A 50 -1.45 -9.17 25.60
C VAL A 50 -2.60 -9.89 24.89
N ARG A 51 -3.43 -10.65 25.60
CA ARG A 51 -4.63 -11.27 24.99
C ARG A 51 -5.54 -10.21 24.38
N HIS A 52 -5.84 -9.17 25.12
CA HIS A 52 -6.66 -8.05 24.64
C HIS A 52 -6.02 -7.36 23.40
N PHE A 53 -4.69 -7.16 23.38
CA PHE A 53 -3.97 -6.61 22.24
C PHE A 53 -4.01 -7.54 21.04
N ALA A 54 -3.84 -8.84 21.26
CA ALA A 54 -3.90 -9.85 20.21
C ALA A 54 -5.29 -9.91 19.55
N ASP A 55 -6.36 -9.85 20.36
CA ASP A 55 -7.74 -9.82 19.88
C ASP A 55 -8.03 -8.55 19.08
N ALA A 56 -7.64 -7.38 19.61
CA ALA A 56 -7.82 -6.10 18.92
C ALA A 56 -7.06 -6.01 17.60
N GLY A 57 -5.83 -6.54 17.57
CA GLY A 57 -4.95 -6.54 16.39
C GLY A 57 -5.17 -7.72 15.45
N GLN A 58 -5.96 -8.73 15.84
CA GLN A 58 -6.09 -10.01 15.13
C GLN A 58 -4.73 -10.67 14.84
N CYS A 59 -3.79 -10.54 15.79
CA CYS A 59 -2.47 -11.11 15.71
C CYS A 59 -2.33 -12.31 16.66
N LEU A 60 -1.30 -13.13 16.41
CA LEU A 60 -1.00 -14.27 17.25
C LEU A 60 -0.13 -13.81 18.44
N TRP A 61 -0.22 -14.53 19.55
CA TRP A 61 0.65 -14.31 20.70
C TRP A 61 1.18 -15.64 21.27
N CYS A 62 2.36 -15.61 21.86
CA CYS A 62 3.02 -16.78 22.46
C CYS A 62 3.68 -16.38 23.77
N ARG A 63 3.56 -17.23 24.80
CA ARG A 63 4.37 -17.16 26.02
C ARG A 63 5.61 -18.01 25.81
N ILE A 64 6.79 -17.39 25.83
CA ILE A 64 8.06 -18.05 25.59
C ILE A 64 8.70 -18.49 26.92
N ALA A 65 9.60 -19.46 26.88
CA ALA A 65 10.28 -19.95 28.07
C ALA A 65 11.44 -19.03 28.55
N ALA A 66 11.67 -17.88 27.89
CA ALA A 66 12.65 -16.89 28.31
C ALA A 66 12.07 -15.94 29.36
N ASP A 67 12.89 -15.59 30.36
CA ASP A 67 12.53 -14.64 31.41
C ASP A 67 12.59 -13.18 30.89
N LYS A 68 12.00 -12.26 31.65
CA LYS A 68 12.01 -10.81 31.33
C LYS A 68 13.40 -10.27 31.13
N ASP A 69 14.38 -10.71 31.97
CA ASP A 69 15.75 -10.23 31.89
C ASP A 69 16.49 -10.78 30.68
N ALA A 70 16.28 -12.05 30.32
CA ALA A 70 16.83 -12.64 29.11
C ALA A 70 16.26 -11.96 27.85
N LEU A 71 14.94 -11.72 27.86
CA LEU A 71 14.28 -11.00 26.79
C LEU A 71 14.73 -9.54 26.72
N GLY A 72 14.88 -8.89 27.87
CA GLY A 72 15.40 -7.53 27.98
C GLY A 72 16.81 -7.40 27.39
N ARG A 73 17.72 -8.29 27.77
CA ARG A 73 19.09 -8.34 27.21
C ARG A 73 19.09 -8.48 25.68
N ALA A 74 18.21 -9.34 25.13
CA ALA A 74 18.13 -9.53 23.68
C ALA A 74 17.70 -8.26 22.93
N VAL A 75 16.88 -7.40 23.54
CA VAL A 75 16.40 -6.15 22.94
C VAL A 75 17.16 -4.90 23.40
N GLY A 76 18.21 -5.08 24.22
CA GLY A 76 19.03 -3.96 24.71
C GLY A 76 18.38 -3.14 25.84
N ARG A 77 17.56 -3.80 26.68
CA ARG A 77 16.92 -3.24 27.87
C ARG A 77 17.26 -4.07 29.11
N SER A 78 17.09 -3.49 30.31
CA SER A 78 17.28 -4.22 31.58
C SER A 78 16.29 -5.38 31.70
N SER A 79 15.01 -5.16 31.43
CA SER A 79 13.98 -6.20 31.42
C SER A 79 12.90 -5.89 30.40
N CYS A 80 12.21 -6.93 29.91
CA CYS A 80 11.12 -6.82 28.96
C CYS A 80 10.08 -7.92 29.19
N ALA A 81 8.86 -7.56 29.57
CA ALA A 81 7.78 -8.52 29.80
C ALA A 81 7.06 -8.94 28.52
N MET A 82 6.97 -8.05 27.54
CA MET A 82 6.31 -8.29 26.26
C MET A 82 6.90 -7.47 25.14
N LEU A 83 6.77 -7.98 23.93
CA LEU A 83 7.15 -7.29 22.70
C LEU A 83 6.29 -7.74 21.52
N ALA A 84 6.12 -6.88 20.51
CA ALA A 84 5.46 -7.24 19.26
C ALA A 84 6.45 -7.25 18.10
N VAL A 85 6.35 -8.29 17.26
CA VAL A 85 7.09 -8.43 16.01
C VAL A 85 6.22 -7.90 14.88
N MET A 86 6.68 -6.86 14.17
CA MET A 86 5.93 -6.19 13.11
C MET A 86 6.17 -6.80 11.73
N ASP A 87 7.32 -7.39 11.49
CA ASP A 87 7.65 -8.02 10.22
C ASP A 87 7.23 -9.49 10.20
N ILE A 88 6.60 -9.91 9.08
CA ILE A 88 6.08 -11.27 8.94
C ILE A 88 7.19 -12.31 8.79
N GLY A 89 8.33 -11.95 8.15
CA GLY A 89 9.46 -12.85 7.98
C GLY A 89 10.14 -13.18 9.32
N PHE A 90 10.37 -12.17 10.17
CA PHE A 90 10.86 -12.37 11.52
C PHE A 90 9.86 -13.14 12.38
N ALA A 91 8.56 -12.84 12.28
CA ALA A 91 7.52 -13.56 13.02
C ALA A 91 7.47 -15.04 12.64
N GLU A 92 7.59 -15.38 11.36
CA GLU A 92 7.66 -16.75 10.87
C GLU A 92 8.92 -17.47 11.39
N ALA A 93 10.10 -16.85 11.27
CA ALA A 93 11.36 -17.43 11.71
C ALA A 93 11.37 -17.68 13.23
N ILE A 94 10.86 -16.75 14.02
CA ILE A 94 10.72 -16.86 15.47
C ILE A 94 9.75 -18.00 15.82
N ALA A 95 8.58 -18.06 15.17
CA ALA A 95 7.60 -19.12 15.45
C ALA A 95 8.10 -20.51 15.06
N LYS A 96 8.86 -20.65 13.96
CA LYS A 96 9.54 -21.91 13.61
C LYS A 96 10.54 -22.34 14.68
N LYS A 97 11.32 -21.41 15.20
CA LYS A 97 12.26 -21.70 16.28
C LYS A 97 11.57 -22.08 17.59
N LEU A 98 10.42 -21.51 17.89
CA LEU A 98 9.59 -21.91 19.03
C LEU A 98 9.04 -23.33 18.84
N ALA A 99 8.55 -23.65 17.64
CA ALA A 99 8.01 -24.97 17.31
C ALA A 99 9.07 -26.08 17.31
N GLU A 100 10.34 -25.76 17.01
CA GLU A 100 11.47 -26.71 17.17
C GLU A 100 11.71 -27.11 18.64
N GLY A 101 11.35 -26.23 19.58
CA GLY A 101 11.54 -26.48 21.02
C GLY A 101 10.28 -26.96 21.73
N ASP A 102 9.10 -26.69 21.21
CA ASP A 102 7.83 -27.03 21.85
C ASP A 102 6.71 -27.16 20.80
N GLU A 103 6.12 -28.34 20.72
CA GLU A 103 5.06 -28.66 19.74
C GLU A 103 3.82 -27.76 19.85
N ARG A 104 3.56 -27.18 21.03
CA ARG A 104 2.45 -26.24 21.24
C ARG A 104 2.48 -25.04 20.28
N PHE A 105 3.65 -24.69 19.76
CA PHE A 105 3.81 -23.57 18.80
C PHE A 105 3.72 -24.00 17.34
N ALA A 106 3.55 -25.29 17.04
CA ALA A 106 3.48 -25.80 15.67
C ALA A 106 2.34 -25.15 14.88
N GLU A 107 1.14 -25.04 15.48
CA GLU A 107 0.01 -24.38 14.84
C GLU A 107 0.28 -22.90 14.57
N THR A 108 0.89 -22.19 15.52
CA THR A 108 1.26 -20.79 15.35
C THR A 108 2.27 -20.62 14.22
N ALA A 109 3.26 -21.51 14.15
CA ALA A 109 4.27 -21.51 13.08
C ALA A 109 3.62 -21.76 11.70
N GLN A 110 2.70 -22.72 11.60
CA GLN A 110 1.96 -22.97 10.36
C GLN A 110 1.11 -21.77 9.92
N ARG A 111 0.36 -21.16 10.83
CA ARG A 111 -0.45 -19.98 10.53
C ARG A 111 0.39 -18.81 10.05
N LEU A 112 1.56 -18.58 10.66
CA LEU A 112 2.49 -17.52 10.25
C LEU A 112 3.16 -17.83 8.91
N SER A 113 3.53 -19.10 8.66
CA SER A 113 4.12 -19.52 7.40
C SER A 113 3.16 -19.29 6.21
N VAL A 114 1.88 -19.64 6.35
CA VAL A 114 0.85 -19.35 5.33
C VAL A 114 0.70 -17.84 5.11
N LYS A 115 0.68 -17.04 6.18
CA LYS A 115 0.63 -15.57 6.06
C LYS A 115 1.88 -15.01 5.38
N ALA A 116 3.06 -15.55 5.68
CA ALA A 116 4.32 -15.14 5.07
C ALA A 116 4.39 -15.48 3.58
N GLN A 117 3.95 -16.68 3.20
CA GLN A 117 3.86 -17.09 1.79
C GLN A 117 2.95 -16.14 0.99
N ARG A 118 1.74 -15.87 1.49
CA ARG A 118 0.80 -14.92 0.85
C ARG A 118 1.36 -13.49 0.78
N ALA A 119 2.15 -13.07 1.76
CA ALA A 119 2.80 -11.76 1.74
C ALA A 119 3.93 -11.71 0.70
N ALA A 120 4.73 -12.79 0.59
CA ALA A 120 5.79 -12.92 -0.41
C ALA A 120 5.24 -12.96 -1.83
N GLU A 121 4.13 -13.69 -2.05
CA GLU A 121 3.44 -13.74 -3.34
C GLU A 121 2.96 -12.36 -3.78
N ARG A 122 2.26 -11.64 -2.90
CA ARG A 122 1.82 -10.26 -3.18
C ARG A 122 2.97 -9.31 -3.48
N ARG A 123 4.12 -9.46 -2.80
CA ARG A 123 5.32 -8.66 -3.11
C ARG A 123 5.86 -8.98 -4.51
N ARG A 124 5.94 -10.27 -4.87
CA ARG A 124 6.38 -10.70 -6.22
C ARG A 124 5.45 -10.19 -7.31
N GLU A 125 4.14 -10.26 -7.11
CA GLU A 125 3.15 -9.73 -8.05
C GLU A 125 3.28 -8.21 -8.22
N ALA A 126 3.44 -7.47 -7.10
CA ALA A 126 3.64 -6.03 -7.13
C ALA A 126 4.93 -5.64 -7.87
N GLU A 127 6.04 -6.34 -7.61
CA GLU A 127 7.31 -6.13 -8.33
C GLU A 127 7.21 -6.47 -9.82
N ALA A 128 6.52 -7.57 -10.16
CA ALA A 128 6.29 -7.94 -11.55
C ALA A 128 5.43 -6.89 -12.28
N HIS A 129 4.39 -6.39 -11.61
CA HIS A 129 3.54 -5.32 -12.13
C HIS A 129 4.35 -4.01 -12.34
N GLU A 130 5.19 -3.65 -11.38
CA GLU A 130 6.05 -2.47 -11.49
C GLU A 130 7.06 -2.61 -12.65
N LYS A 131 7.70 -3.78 -12.78
CA LYS A 131 8.59 -4.09 -13.90
C LYS A 131 7.86 -3.99 -15.24
N ASN A 132 6.63 -4.48 -15.33
CA ASN A 132 5.82 -4.41 -16.54
C ASN A 132 5.43 -2.96 -16.90
N ILE A 133 5.10 -2.13 -15.91
CA ILE A 133 4.84 -0.69 -16.14
C ILE A 133 6.11 0.00 -16.63
N ARG A 134 7.25 -0.28 -16.01
CA ARG A 134 8.54 0.34 -16.37
C ARG A 134 8.99 -0.06 -17.78
N THR A 135 8.85 -1.33 -18.15
CA THR A 135 9.16 -1.83 -19.51
C THR A 135 8.13 -1.37 -20.54
N GLY A 136 6.85 -1.31 -20.19
CA GLY A 136 5.78 -0.78 -21.05
C GLY A 136 5.98 0.70 -21.39
N LYS A 137 6.35 1.52 -20.40
CA LYS A 137 6.72 2.92 -20.62
C LYS A 137 7.95 3.05 -21.55
N LYS A 138 8.96 2.20 -21.36
CA LYS A 138 10.18 2.20 -22.19
C LYS A 138 9.91 1.81 -23.64
N LYS A 139 9.00 0.85 -23.89
CA LYS A 139 8.56 0.48 -25.25
C LYS A 139 7.76 1.60 -25.93
N GLN A 140 6.89 2.31 -25.20
CA GLN A 140 6.12 3.42 -25.75
C GLN A 140 6.98 4.63 -26.08
N THR A 141 7.98 4.96 -25.25
CA THR A 141 8.91 6.07 -25.54
C THR A 141 9.83 5.72 -26.74
N ALA A 142 10.32 4.48 -26.82
CA ALA A 142 11.11 4.03 -27.95
C ALA A 142 10.29 4.01 -29.26
N LYS A 143 9.01 3.62 -29.22
CA LYS A 143 8.13 3.66 -30.39
C LYS A 143 7.82 5.10 -30.83
N LYS A 144 7.65 6.01 -29.89
CA LYS A 144 7.39 7.42 -30.16
C LYS A 144 8.62 8.16 -30.72
N SER A 145 9.83 7.78 -30.29
CA SER A 145 11.08 8.32 -30.83
C SER A 145 11.41 7.74 -32.20
N ALA A 146 11.04 6.49 -32.47
CA ALA A 146 11.21 5.87 -33.81
C ALA A 146 10.22 6.44 -34.85
N GLU A 147 9.02 6.86 -34.42
CA GLU A 147 7.99 7.44 -35.29
C GLU A 147 8.24 8.94 -35.56
N ALA A 148 9.04 9.60 -34.69
CA ALA A 148 9.42 11.00 -34.83
C ALA A 148 10.71 11.22 -35.67
N ALA A 149 11.33 10.15 -36.19
CA ALA A 149 12.48 10.30 -37.12
C ALA A 149 12.00 10.76 -38.49
N PRO A 150 12.48 11.90 -39.04
CA PRO A 150 12.05 12.37 -40.34
C PRO A 150 12.48 11.38 -41.40
N LYS A 151 11.50 10.88 -42.15
CA LYS A 151 11.77 10.13 -43.39
C LYS A 151 12.38 11.10 -44.40
N ILE A 152 13.69 11.12 -44.48
CA ILE A 152 14.42 11.78 -45.58
C ILE A 152 14.13 10.96 -46.85
N ARG A 153 13.21 11.50 -47.65
CA ARG A 153 12.85 10.96 -48.92
C ARG A 153 13.98 11.37 -49.92
N ALA A 154 14.74 10.42 -50.35
CA ALA A 154 15.69 10.59 -51.46
C ALA A 154 14.89 10.85 -52.74
N GLU A 155 14.89 12.09 -53.20
CA GLU A 155 14.44 12.42 -54.52
C GLU A 155 15.59 12.18 -55.54
N LYS A 156 15.37 11.23 -56.43
CA LYS A 156 16.16 11.11 -57.67
C LYS A 156 15.47 11.97 -58.75
N SER A 157 16.25 12.95 -59.22
CA SER A 157 16.00 13.79 -60.39
C SER A 157 15.87 12.94 -61.66
N VAL A 158 15.02 13.33 -62.58
CA VAL A 158 15.32 13.58 -64.04
C VAL A 158 14.04 13.94 -64.79
N GLY A 159 14.07 15.05 -65.56
CA GLY A 159 13.34 15.25 -66.81
C GLY A 159 12.22 16.31 -66.88
N ALA A 160 12.55 17.50 -67.31
CA ALA A 160 11.66 18.49 -67.90
C ALA A 160 11.46 18.23 -69.42
N PRO A 161 10.76 19.02 -70.24
CA PRO A 161 9.60 19.90 -70.01
C PRO A 161 8.49 19.74 -71.13
N LYS A 162 7.35 20.45 -71.03
CA LYS A 162 6.70 21.24 -72.12
C LYS A 162 5.26 21.61 -71.80
N THR A 163 5.04 22.96 -71.74
CA THR A 163 4.07 23.79 -72.51
C THR A 163 2.59 23.43 -72.40
N ALA A 164 1.74 24.29 -72.05
CA ALA A 164 1.28 25.56 -72.40
C ALA A 164 -0.25 25.71 -72.14
N LYS A 165 -0.64 26.90 -71.69
CA LYS A 165 -1.76 27.75 -72.10
C LYS A 165 -3.13 27.64 -71.44
N HIS A 166 -3.49 28.82 -70.88
CA HIS A 166 -4.79 29.57 -70.95
C HIS A 166 -5.95 28.97 -70.10
N SER A 167 -6.74 29.73 -69.43
CA SER A 167 -7.18 31.15 -69.34
C SER A 167 -8.05 31.28 -68.08
N ALA A 168 -7.83 32.35 -67.33
CA ALA A 168 -8.67 33.50 -67.15
C ALA A 168 -10.07 33.32 -66.53
N ALA A 169 -10.29 34.23 -65.58
CA ALA A 169 -11.56 34.84 -65.15
C ALA A 169 -12.42 34.04 -64.14
N GLU A 170 -13.00 34.50 -63.06
CA GLU A 170 -13.35 35.85 -62.56
C GLU A 170 -13.86 35.68 -61.13
N ARG A 171 -13.63 36.69 -60.28
CA ARG A 171 -14.41 36.88 -59.01
C ARG A 171 -15.76 37.46 -59.35
N PRO A 172 -16.79 37.39 -58.55
CA PRO A 172 -16.85 38.31 -57.42
C PRO A 172 -17.62 37.86 -56.10
N THR A 173 -17.17 38.43 -55.02
CA THR A 173 -17.87 39.05 -53.87
C THR A 173 -19.21 38.49 -53.39
N GLY A 174 -19.28 38.28 -52.09
CA GLY A 174 -20.51 38.21 -51.34
C GLY A 174 -20.30 37.87 -49.86
N ALA A 175 -20.41 38.89 -49.02
CA ALA A 175 -20.34 38.84 -47.56
C ALA A 175 -21.58 38.18 -46.96
N ALA A 176 -21.42 37.45 -45.82
CA ALA A 176 -22.21 37.61 -44.59
C ALA A 176 -21.97 36.47 -43.58
N LYS A 177 -21.41 36.82 -42.47
CA LYS A 177 -21.83 36.64 -41.05
C LYS A 177 -22.46 35.33 -40.56
N HIS A 178 -21.88 34.94 -39.42
CA HIS A 178 -22.45 34.21 -38.27
C HIS A 178 -22.35 32.70 -38.21
N GLY A 179 -21.74 32.25 -37.09
CA GLY A 179 -22.03 30.97 -36.45
C GLY A 179 -20.82 30.29 -35.86
N GLU A 180 -20.29 30.74 -34.70
CA GLU A 180 -19.45 29.95 -33.82
C GLU A 180 -20.21 28.71 -33.38
N ALA A 181 -19.79 27.56 -33.83
CA ALA A 181 -20.14 26.29 -33.21
C ALA A 181 -18.87 25.67 -32.61
N LYS A 182 -18.66 25.86 -31.30
CA LYS A 182 -17.68 25.17 -30.50
C LYS A 182 -17.96 23.68 -30.59
N SER A 183 -17.13 22.91 -31.30
CA SER A 183 -17.18 21.45 -31.30
C SER A 183 -16.76 20.95 -29.92
N ALA A 184 -17.73 20.53 -29.12
CA ALA A 184 -17.52 19.88 -27.84
C ALA A 184 -16.79 18.54 -28.07
N LYS A 185 -15.53 18.48 -27.63
CA LYS A 185 -14.73 17.28 -27.57
C LYS A 185 -15.47 16.26 -26.71
N LYS A 186 -15.89 15.13 -27.28
CA LYS A 186 -16.51 14.00 -26.53
C LYS A 186 -15.53 13.55 -25.44
N PRO A 187 -15.96 13.46 -24.16
CA PRO A 187 -15.09 13.04 -23.07
C PRO A 187 -14.66 11.59 -23.27
N ASP A 188 -13.38 11.34 -23.06
CA ASP A 188 -12.71 10.05 -23.17
C ASP A 188 -13.42 8.98 -22.31
N ARG A 189 -13.58 7.76 -22.85
CA ARG A 189 -14.25 6.62 -22.20
C ARG A 189 -13.65 6.30 -20.81
N ALA A 190 -12.35 6.59 -20.61
CA ALA A 190 -11.67 6.44 -19.34
C ALA A 190 -12.09 7.48 -18.29
N ALA A 191 -12.36 8.74 -18.72
CA ALA A 191 -12.85 9.80 -17.85
C ALA A 191 -14.29 9.53 -17.37
N ARG A 192 -15.16 8.97 -18.23
CA ARG A 192 -16.52 8.54 -17.85
C ARG A 192 -16.53 7.42 -16.83
N LYS A 193 -15.61 6.41 -16.94
CA LYS A 193 -15.50 5.34 -15.94
C LYS A 193 -15.02 5.87 -14.58
N ARG A 194 -14.06 6.82 -14.55
CA ARG A 194 -13.56 7.43 -13.30
C ARG A 194 -14.62 8.29 -12.61
N SER A 195 -15.44 9.04 -13.36
CA SER A 195 -16.53 9.84 -12.79
C SER A 195 -17.65 8.96 -12.23
N ALA A 196 -18.02 7.87 -12.91
CA ALA A 196 -19.04 6.93 -12.44
C ALA A 196 -18.61 6.21 -11.13
N VAL A 197 -17.34 5.77 -11.03
CA VAL A 197 -16.81 5.14 -9.80
C VAL A 197 -16.79 6.15 -8.63
N LYS A 198 -16.45 7.43 -8.90
CA LYS A 198 -16.43 8.49 -7.88
C LYS A 198 -17.84 8.87 -7.43
N ALA A 199 -18.82 8.84 -8.33
CA ALA A 199 -20.23 9.06 -8.01
C ALA A 199 -20.81 7.92 -7.17
N ALA A 200 -20.53 6.66 -7.52
CA ALA A 200 -20.95 5.48 -6.77
C ALA A 200 -20.32 5.43 -5.35
N ALA A 201 -19.04 5.84 -5.21
CA ALA A 201 -18.39 5.96 -3.91
C ALA A 201 -19.02 7.07 -3.04
N ARG A 202 -19.40 8.22 -3.62
CA ARG A 202 -20.12 9.29 -2.91
C ARG A 202 -21.51 8.86 -2.45
N ALA A 203 -22.24 8.11 -3.25
CA ALA A 203 -23.57 7.62 -2.90
C ALA A 203 -23.53 6.65 -1.71
N ARG A 204 -22.50 5.76 -1.63
CA ARG A 204 -22.32 4.83 -0.50
C ARG A 204 -21.95 5.55 0.81
N TYR A 205 -21.37 6.73 0.77
CA TYR A 205 -20.97 7.51 1.94
C TYR A 205 -21.99 8.59 2.34
N ALA A 206 -23.04 8.82 1.55
CA ALA A 206 -24.05 9.85 1.83
C ALA A 206 -24.86 9.53 3.09
N ASP A 207 -25.18 8.24 3.32
CA ASP A 207 -25.96 7.76 4.46
C ASP A 207 -25.16 7.59 5.77
N SER A 208 -23.82 7.63 5.71
CA SER A 208 -22.96 7.37 6.88
C SER A 208 -22.45 8.65 7.58
N ARG A 209 -22.87 9.84 7.14
CA ARG A 209 -22.47 11.09 7.81
C ARG A 209 -23.21 11.27 9.11
N PRO A 210 -22.55 11.30 10.27
CA PRO A 210 -23.22 11.66 11.54
C PRO A 210 -23.68 13.13 11.41
N VAL A 211 -24.99 13.33 11.59
CA VAL A 211 -25.60 14.64 11.66
C VAL A 211 -25.01 15.36 12.89
N LYS A 212 -24.21 16.40 12.70
CA LYS A 212 -23.78 17.29 13.78
C LYS A 212 -25.02 17.96 14.34
N ARG A 213 -25.53 17.46 15.46
CA ARG A 213 -26.53 18.17 16.28
C ARG A 213 -25.87 19.47 16.76
N GLY A 214 -26.37 20.62 16.30
CA GLY A 214 -25.96 21.92 16.76
C GLY A 214 -26.23 22.02 18.28
N LYS A 215 -25.25 22.53 19.04
CA LYS A 215 -25.42 22.93 20.42
C LYS A 215 -26.46 24.06 20.45
N GLY A 216 -27.69 23.76 20.83
CA GLY A 216 -28.69 24.74 21.18
C GLY A 216 -28.22 25.56 22.39
N SER A 217 -28.08 26.87 22.21
CA SER A 217 -27.85 27.82 23.31
C SER A 217 -29.07 27.86 24.20
N ALA A 218 -28.92 27.33 25.40
CA ALA A 218 -29.92 27.50 26.46
C ALA A 218 -29.94 28.98 26.92
N LYS A 219 -31.00 29.69 26.60
CA LYS A 219 -31.34 31.00 27.18
C LYS A 219 -31.56 30.81 28.68
N LYS A 220 -30.73 31.43 29.51
CA LYS A 220 -30.98 31.60 30.97
C LYS A 220 -32.05 32.67 31.12
N GLU A 221 -33.23 32.30 31.53
CA GLU A 221 -34.22 33.21 32.14
C GLU A 221 -33.81 33.47 33.60
N LYS A 222 -33.67 34.74 33.95
CA LYS A 222 -33.53 35.23 35.31
C LYS A 222 -34.94 35.39 35.90
N GLN A 223 -35.16 34.79 37.06
CA GLN A 223 -36.04 35.29 38.14
C GLN A 223 -35.21 35.46 39.40
#